data_5fe11c06efa2f48c0a43c5c2a94c9a77
#
_entry.id   5fe11c06efa2f48c0a43c5c2a94c9a77
#
_cell.length_a   1.000
_cell.length_b   1.000
_cell.length_c   1.000
_cell.angle_alpha   90.00
_cell.angle_beta   90.00
_cell.angle_gamma   90.00
#
_symmetry.space_group_name_H-M   'P 1'
#
loop_
_entity.id
_entity.type
_entity.pdbx_description
1 polymer ?
#
loop_
_entity_poly.entity_id
_entity_poly.type
_entity_poly.pdbx_seq_one_letter_code
_entity_poly.pdbx_strand_id
1 'polypeptide(L)'
;MFEKIEIFDKRYSELSQRLYEPSVAADPEQYQKTMKELKSIEEIVLTYREYKQAVKSQDESIEILEESGDSDLKELAQLELDEAKQNIEELSEKLKILLLPKDPNDERNVIVEIRGGAGGEESALFSAVLFRMYSMYAEKKGYKVEIVNANETELGGYKEISFMIEGEGAYSRFKYESGVHRVQRVPETESQGRVHTSTTTVAVLPEAEDVELEIDPKDLKIDTFRSSGAGGQHINKTSSAIRITHLPTGTVVECQDERSQYKNKDKALKVLKSRLLKEKQDKQASEIAANRKSQVGTGDRSERIRTYNYPQGRLTDHRIGLTLYKLEDILNGNLDEVIDALVTADRAEKLKESMEN
;
A
#
# COMPACT_ATOMS: atom_id res chain seq x y z
N MET A 1 20.53 -5.02 15.20
CA MET A 1 19.67 -5.79 14.27
C MET A 1 19.09 -7.03 14.93
N PHE A 2 19.92 -7.98 15.36
CA PHE A 2 19.48 -9.28 15.92
C PHE A 2 18.64 -9.19 17.20
N GLU A 3 18.90 -8.23 18.09
CA GLU A 3 18.05 -7.99 19.28
C GLU A 3 16.57 -7.70 18.94
N LYS A 4 16.34 -6.98 17.82
CA LYS A 4 14.97 -6.73 17.36
C LYS A 4 14.30 -8.01 16.84
N ILE A 5 15.06 -8.92 16.21
CA ILE A 5 14.51 -10.16 15.67
C ILE A 5 14.16 -11.14 16.79
N GLU A 6 14.90 -11.14 17.89
CA GLU A 6 14.55 -11.96 19.07
C GLU A 6 13.19 -11.56 19.67
N ILE A 7 12.82 -10.30 19.57
CA ILE A 7 11.50 -9.84 19.99
C ILE A 7 10.42 -10.47 19.09
N PHE A 8 10.66 -10.53 17.76
CA PHE A 8 9.73 -11.19 16.84
C PHE A 8 9.63 -12.71 17.09
N ASP A 9 10.73 -13.40 17.39
CA ASP A 9 10.71 -14.85 17.70
C ASP A 9 9.91 -15.16 18.97
N LYS A 10 10.05 -14.33 20.02
CA LYS A 10 9.22 -14.42 21.23
C LYS A 10 7.76 -14.14 20.91
N ARG A 11 7.49 -13.07 20.17
CA ARG A 11 6.13 -12.67 19.78
C ARG A 11 5.44 -13.74 18.95
N TYR A 12 6.15 -14.35 18.00
CA TYR A 12 5.65 -15.46 17.19
C TYR A 12 5.23 -16.65 18.08
N SER A 13 6.06 -16.99 19.06
CA SER A 13 5.77 -18.09 20.00
C SER A 13 4.54 -17.78 20.86
N GLU A 14 4.39 -16.54 21.34
CA GLU A 14 3.22 -16.07 22.08
C GLU A 14 1.94 -16.13 21.23
N LEU A 15 1.99 -15.61 19.99
CA LEU A 15 0.85 -15.61 19.06
C LEU A 15 0.45 -17.04 18.69
N SER A 16 1.44 -17.92 18.45
CA SER A 16 1.19 -19.33 18.16
C SER A 16 0.47 -20.02 19.32
N GLN A 17 0.87 -19.76 20.57
CA GLN A 17 0.17 -20.30 21.74
C GLN A 17 -1.23 -19.72 21.91
N ARG A 18 -1.37 -18.42 21.68
CA ARG A 18 -2.65 -17.71 21.80
C ARG A 18 -3.72 -18.20 20.82
N LEU A 19 -3.33 -18.68 19.63
CA LEU A 19 -4.27 -19.27 18.68
C LEU A 19 -4.94 -20.56 19.21
N TYR A 20 -4.31 -21.28 20.14
CA TYR A 20 -4.88 -22.47 20.76
C TYR A 20 -5.75 -22.16 21.99
N GLU A 21 -5.82 -20.89 22.43
CA GLU A 21 -6.68 -20.51 23.53
C GLU A 21 -8.17 -20.59 23.11
N PRO A 22 -9.02 -21.25 23.92
CA PRO A 22 -10.44 -21.38 23.59
C PRO A 22 -11.17 -20.05 23.41
N SER A 23 -10.72 -19.00 24.10
CA SER A 23 -11.26 -17.64 24.02
C SER A 23 -11.03 -17.00 22.65
N VAL A 24 -9.86 -17.23 22.05
CA VAL A 24 -9.48 -16.69 20.73
C VAL A 24 -10.06 -17.56 19.60
N ALA A 25 -10.04 -18.90 19.79
CA ALA A 25 -10.59 -19.83 18.82
C ALA A 25 -12.13 -19.69 18.64
N ALA A 26 -12.83 -19.23 19.67
CA ALA A 26 -14.28 -19.01 19.65
C ALA A 26 -14.68 -17.65 19.04
N ASP A 27 -13.75 -16.71 18.92
CA ASP A 27 -14.01 -15.37 18.36
C ASP A 27 -13.34 -15.23 16.97
N PRO A 28 -14.12 -15.26 15.88
CA PRO A 28 -13.58 -15.22 14.51
C PRO A 28 -12.76 -13.96 14.22
N GLU A 29 -13.13 -12.82 14.80
CA GLU A 29 -12.45 -11.55 14.58
C GLU A 29 -11.07 -11.53 15.25
N GLN A 30 -11.01 -11.93 16.51
CA GLN A 30 -9.73 -12.06 17.25
C GLN A 30 -8.83 -13.12 16.61
N TYR A 31 -9.39 -14.25 16.19
CA TYR A 31 -8.65 -15.31 15.51
C TYR A 31 -8.01 -14.79 14.23
N GLN A 32 -8.80 -14.13 13.37
CA GLN A 32 -8.32 -13.58 12.10
C GLN A 32 -7.22 -12.52 12.32
N LYS A 33 -7.39 -11.63 13.30
CA LYS A 33 -6.41 -10.61 13.64
C LYS A 33 -5.10 -11.24 14.14
N THR A 34 -5.18 -12.25 15.01
CA THR A 34 -4.01 -12.96 15.54
C THR A 34 -3.28 -13.74 14.44
N MET A 35 -4.01 -14.40 13.54
CA MET A 35 -3.44 -15.09 12.39
C MET A 35 -2.76 -14.14 11.42
N LYS A 36 -3.36 -12.97 11.16
CA LYS A 36 -2.75 -11.95 10.28
C LYS A 36 -1.43 -11.43 10.88
N GLU A 37 -1.39 -11.15 12.20
CA GLU A 37 -0.18 -10.73 12.89
C GLU A 37 0.89 -11.84 12.84
N LEU A 38 0.53 -13.08 13.12
CA LEU A 38 1.44 -14.23 13.07
C LEU A 38 2.04 -14.41 11.68
N LYS A 39 1.20 -14.41 10.62
CA LYS A 39 1.63 -14.55 9.22
C LYS A 39 2.58 -13.42 8.79
N SER A 40 2.39 -12.21 9.32
CA SER A 40 3.23 -11.05 8.98
C SER A 40 4.67 -11.15 9.46
N ILE A 41 4.93 -11.90 10.57
CA ILE A 41 6.25 -12.09 11.17
C ILE A 41 6.84 -13.48 10.92
N GLU A 42 6.05 -14.43 10.42
CA GLU A 42 6.44 -15.83 10.22
C GLU A 42 7.71 -15.98 9.39
N GLU A 43 7.77 -15.34 8.24
CA GLU A 43 8.93 -15.45 7.34
C GLU A 43 10.21 -14.93 8.00
N ILE A 44 10.12 -13.82 8.76
CA ILE A 44 11.26 -13.26 9.50
C ILE A 44 11.77 -14.27 10.53
N VAL A 45 10.85 -14.89 11.29
CA VAL A 45 11.19 -15.82 12.35
C VAL A 45 11.76 -17.12 11.81
N LEU A 46 11.18 -17.68 10.75
CA LEU A 46 11.69 -18.91 10.13
C LEU A 46 13.08 -18.68 9.55
N THR A 47 13.29 -17.61 8.79
CA THR A 47 14.62 -17.24 8.25
C THR A 47 15.65 -17.01 9.36
N TYR A 48 15.23 -16.43 10.49
CA TYR A 48 16.12 -16.22 11.64
C TYR A 48 16.48 -17.53 12.34
N ARG A 49 15.55 -18.47 12.43
CA ARG A 49 15.85 -19.81 12.99
C ARG A 49 16.81 -20.59 12.09
N GLU A 50 16.65 -20.49 10.78
CA GLU A 50 17.61 -21.04 9.79
C GLU A 50 19.01 -20.39 9.97
N TYR A 51 19.06 -19.07 10.12
CA TYR A 51 20.31 -18.35 10.40
C TYR A 51 20.99 -18.83 11.69
N LYS A 52 20.24 -18.97 12.79
CA LYS A 52 20.78 -19.53 14.06
C LYS A 52 21.32 -20.95 13.88
N GLN A 53 20.63 -21.77 13.10
CA GLN A 53 21.10 -23.13 12.82
C GLN A 53 22.39 -23.11 12.01
N ALA A 54 22.51 -22.26 11.00
CA ALA A 54 23.74 -22.10 10.21
C ALA A 54 24.92 -21.61 11.08
N VAL A 55 24.68 -20.64 11.99
CA VAL A 55 25.71 -20.20 12.95
C VAL A 55 26.13 -21.33 13.86
N LYS A 56 25.19 -22.14 14.38
CA LYS A 56 25.47 -23.29 15.23
C LYS A 56 26.29 -24.35 14.46
N SER A 57 25.93 -24.67 13.22
CA SER A 57 26.73 -25.57 12.37
C SER A 57 28.14 -25.03 12.11
N GLN A 58 28.30 -23.72 11.94
CA GLN A 58 29.61 -23.09 11.82
C GLN A 58 30.46 -23.30 13.07
N ASP A 59 29.89 -23.04 14.25
CA ASP A 59 30.59 -23.21 15.52
C ASP A 59 30.98 -24.67 15.77
N GLU A 60 30.06 -25.62 15.54
CA GLU A 60 30.32 -27.06 15.63
C GLU A 60 31.40 -27.54 14.66
N SER A 61 31.40 -27.04 13.42
CA SER A 61 32.43 -27.38 12.43
C SER A 61 33.82 -26.84 12.81
N ILE A 62 33.89 -25.65 13.40
CA ILE A 62 35.13 -25.08 13.92
C ILE A 62 35.70 -25.92 15.08
N GLU A 63 34.83 -26.32 16.02
CA GLU A 63 35.20 -27.18 17.17
C GLU A 63 35.78 -28.53 16.68
N ILE A 64 35.14 -29.16 15.67
CA ILE A 64 35.64 -30.39 15.05
C ILE A 64 36.99 -30.20 14.39
N LEU A 65 37.22 -29.10 13.70
CA LEU A 65 38.46 -28.77 13.02
C LEU A 65 39.61 -28.57 14.01
N GLU A 66 39.33 -28.02 15.22
CA GLU A 66 40.31 -27.78 16.28
C GLU A 66 40.62 -29.04 17.08
N GLU A 67 39.61 -29.83 17.42
CA GLU A 67 39.76 -30.96 18.33
C GLU A 67 40.04 -32.31 17.66
N SER A 68 39.58 -32.53 16.41
CA SER A 68 39.73 -33.83 15.76
C SER A 68 41.16 -34.08 15.26
N GLY A 69 41.61 -35.29 15.50
CA GLY A 69 42.88 -35.80 14.90
C GLY A 69 42.69 -36.54 13.57
N ASP A 70 41.42 -36.77 13.15
CA ASP A 70 41.06 -37.53 11.97
C ASP A 70 40.98 -36.65 10.71
N SER A 71 41.73 -37.03 9.66
CA SER A 71 41.81 -36.28 8.42
C SER A 71 40.48 -36.22 7.66
N ASP A 72 39.72 -37.35 7.67
CA ASP A 72 38.48 -37.45 6.92
C ASP A 72 37.36 -36.62 7.58
N LEU A 73 37.36 -36.60 8.91
CA LEU A 73 36.44 -35.74 9.68
C LEU A 73 36.75 -34.26 9.50
N LYS A 74 38.06 -33.88 9.38
CA LYS A 74 38.43 -32.49 9.10
C LYS A 74 38.03 -32.04 7.69
N GLU A 75 38.12 -32.92 6.70
CA GLU A 75 37.70 -32.59 5.33
C GLU A 75 36.18 -32.36 5.29
N LEU A 76 35.40 -33.22 5.92
CA LEU A 76 33.96 -33.02 6.04
C LEU A 76 33.60 -31.74 6.81
N ALA A 77 34.21 -31.49 7.95
CA ALA A 77 33.98 -30.28 8.74
C ALA A 77 34.37 -29.00 7.96
N GLN A 78 35.40 -29.06 7.12
CA GLN A 78 35.76 -27.92 6.26
C GLN A 78 34.71 -27.65 5.20
N LEU A 79 34.10 -28.67 4.57
CA LEU A 79 33.02 -28.51 3.62
C LEU A 79 31.77 -27.94 4.29
N GLU A 80 31.39 -28.49 5.47
CA GLU A 80 30.25 -27.98 6.26
C GLU A 80 30.47 -26.52 6.71
N LEU A 81 31.70 -26.16 7.10
CA LEU A 81 32.06 -24.79 7.46
C LEU A 81 31.90 -23.82 6.31
N ASP A 82 32.34 -24.20 5.11
CA ASP A 82 32.24 -23.34 3.93
C ASP A 82 30.77 -23.18 3.50
N GLU A 83 29.97 -24.24 3.54
CA GLU A 83 28.53 -24.19 3.31
C GLU A 83 27.80 -23.34 4.38
N ALA A 84 28.13 -23.51 5.65
CA ALA A 84 27.55 -22.71 6.72
C ALA A 84 27.86 -21.23 6.59
N LYS A 85 29.07 -20.85 6.20
CA LYS A 85 29.46 -19.45 5.94
C LYS A 85 28.64 -18.83 4.81
N GLN A 86 28.47 -19.55 3.70
CA GLN A 86 27.67 -19.09 2.59
C GLN A 86 26.20 -18.89 3.01
N ASN A 87 25.62 -19.87 3.71
CA ASN A 87 24.26 -19.80 4.24
C ASN A 87 24.06 -18.63 5.20
N ILE A 88 25.03 -18.36 6.08
CA ILE A 88 25.00 -17.23 7.02
C ILE A 88 24.98 -15.91 6.25
N GLU A 89 25.79 -15.75 5.21
CA GLU A 89 25.82 -14.53 4.39
C GLU A 89 24.48 -14.34 3.66
N GLU A 90 23.96 -15.35 2.96
CA GLU A 90 22.69 -15.31 2.24
C GLU A 90 21.51 -15.02 3.18
N LEU A 91 21.42 -15.72 4.31
CA LEU A 91 20.35 -15.53 5.29
C LEU A 91 20.43 -14.18 6.01
N SER A 92 21.65 -13.67 6.25
CA SER A 92 21.86 -12.33 6.81
C SER A 92 21.36 -11.24 5.86
N GLU A 93 21.65 -11.35 4.57
CA GLU A 93 21.14 -10.44 3.53
C GLU A 93 19.60 -10.53 3.42
N LYS A 94 19.05 -11.74 3.41
CA LYS A 94 17.61 -11.97 3.39
C LYS A 94 16.92 -11.35 4.62
N LEU A 95 17.48 -11.52 5.81
CA LEU A 95 16.97 -10.92 7.05
C LEU A 95 16.99 -9.39 7.01
N LYS A 96 18.05 -8.77 6.47
CA LYS A 96 18.10 -7.32 6.29
C LYS A 96 16.93 -6.82 5.43
N ILE A 97 16.62 -7.54 4.35
CA ILE A 97 15.51 -7.20 3.45
C ILE A 97 14.15 -7.38 4.13
N LEU A 98 13.95 -8.48 4.88
CA LEU A 98 12.71 -8.77 5.58
C LEU A 98 12.42 -7.80 6.74
N LEU A 99 13.44 -7.20 7.32
CA LEU A 99 13.31 -6.20 8.39
C LEU A 99 13.02 -4.79 7.88
N LEU A 100 13.07 -4.55 6.57
CA LEU A 100 12.65 -3.27 6.02
C LEU A 100 11.19 -3.01 6.34
N PRO A 101 10.83 -1.78 6.70
CA PRO A 101 9.44 -1.44 6.97
C PRO A 101 8.59 -1.74 5.74
N LYS A 102 7.64 -2.68 5.88
CA LYS A 102 6.63 -2.95 4.85
C LYS A 102 5.67 -1.77 4.80
N ASP A 103 5.30 -1.34 3.61
CA ASP A 103 4.23 -0.36 3.44
C ASP A 103 2.91 -1.00 3.91
N PRO A 104 2.17 -0.40 4.87
CA PRO A 104 0.90 -0.96 5.36
C PRO A 104 -0.15 -1.12 4.27
N ASN A 105 0.03 -0.43 3.13
CA ASN A 105 -0.86 -0.52 2.00
C ASN A 105 -0.53 -1.68 1.05
N ASP A 106 0.64 -2.32 1.18
CA ASP A 106 1.11 -3.35 0.23
C ASP A 106 0.15 -4.53 0.06
N GLU A 107 -0.61 -4.88 1.10
CA GLU A 107 -1.60 -5.97 1.05
C GLU A 107 -2.97 -5.55 0.50
N ARG A 108 -3.20 -4.24 0.26
CA ARG A 108 -4.50 -3.72 -0.16
C ARG A 108 -4.78 -3.94 -1.63
N ASN A 109 -6.04 -3.89 -1.98
CA ASN A 109 -6.49 -3.68 -3.35
C ASN A 109 -6.01 -2.32 -3.85
N VAL A 110 -5.99 -2.14 -5.15
CA VAL A 110 -5.47 -0.93 -5.78
C VAL A 110 -6.46 -0.33 -6.77
N ILE A 111 -6.58 0.99 -6.74
CA ILE A 111 -7.31 1.77 -7.73
C ILE A 111 -6.26 2.40 -8.67
N VAL A 112 -6.37 2.10 -9.94
CA VAL A 112 -5.51 2.66 -10.99
C VAL A 112 -6.32 3.64 -11.83
N GLU A 113 -5.81 4.86 -11.95
CA GLU A 113 -6.41 5.91 -12.78
C GLU A 113 -5.44 6.26 -13.91
N ILE A 114 -5.87 6.13 -15.15
CA ILE A 114 -5.08 6.45 -16.35
C ILE A 114 -5.75 7.63 -17.04
N ARG A 115 -4.96 8.67 -17.33
CA ARG A 115 -5.44 9.87 -18.04
C ARG A 115 -4.51 10.20 -19.20
N GLY A 116 -5.11 10.51 -20.35
CA GLY A 116 -4.37 11.09 -21.45
C GLY A 116 -3.72 12.42 -21.07
N GLY A 117 -2.42 12.54 -21.33
CA GLY A 117 -1.64 13.77 -21.11
C GLY A 117 -1.41 14.56 -22.41
N ALA A 118 -0.16 14.94 -22.67
CA ALA A 118 0.20 15.63 -23.90
C ALA A 118 0.17 14.69 -25.11
N GLY A 119 -0.60 15.04 -26.15
CA GLY A 119 -0.69 14.23 -27.38
C GLY A 119 -2.08 14.11 -27.98
N GLY A 120 -3.09 14.70 -27.34
CA GLY A 120 -4.47 14.68 -27.82
C GLY A 120 -5.02 13.26 -27.94
N GLU A 121 -5.60 12.91 -29.09
CA GLU A 121 -6.22 11.59 -29.34
C GLU A 121 -5.23 10.42 -29.16
N GLU A 122 -3.97 10.60 -29.58
CA GLU A 122 -2.92 9.59 -29.44
C GLU A 122 -2.65 9.24 -27.95
N SER A 123 -2.72 10.22 -27.05
CA SER A 123 -2.58 9.97 -25.64
C SER A 123 -3.75 9.15 -25.07
N ALA A 124 -4.96 9.37 -25.60
CA ALA A 124 -6.14 8.58 -25.22
C ALA A 124 -6.05 7.12 -25.73
N LEU A 125 -5.58 6.93 -26.96
CA LEU A 125 -5.31 5.59 -27.50
C LEU A 125 -4.24 4.86 -26.69
N PHE A 126 -3.19 5.57 -26.27
CA PHE A 126 -2.17 4.96 -25.43
C PHE A 126 -2.68 4.64 -24.02
N SER A 127 -3.63 5.39 -23.48
CA SER A 127 -4.33 5.04 -22.22
C SER A 127 -5.02 3.67 -22.33
N ALA A 128 -5.66 3.38 -23.47
CA ALA A 128 -6.26 2.08 -23.72
C ALA A 128 -5.23 0.94 -23.78
N VAL A 129 -4.07 1.20 -24.39
CA VAL A 129 -2.96 0.23 -24.40
C VAL A 129 -2.45 -0.06 -23.00
N LEU A 130 -2.25 0.95 -22.15
CA LEU A 130 -1.83 0.77 -20.76
C LEU A 130 -2.88 0.01 -19.95
N PHE A 131 -4.16 0.35 -20.08
CA PHE A 131 -5.24 -0.37 -19.42
C PHE A 131 -5.25 -1.84 -19.81
N ARG A 132 -5.13 -2.16 -21.10
CA ARG A 132 -5.04 -3.55 -21.58
C ARG A 132 -3.81 -4.26 -20.98
N MET A 133 -2.64 -3.62 -21.00
CA MET A 133 -1.40 -4.16 -20.43
C MET A 133 -1.57 -4.52 -18.95
N TYR A 134 -2.13 -3.61 -18.16
CA TYR A 134 -2.36 -3.83 -16.73
C TYR A 134 -3.43 -4.89 -16.45
N SER A 135 -4.49 -4.93 -17.26
CA SER A 135 -5.54 -5.96 -17.14
C SER A 135 -4.97 -7.35 -17.41
N MET A 136 -4.16 -7.51 -18.46
CA MET A 136 -3.51 -8.77 -18.78
C MET A 136 -2.49 -9.19 -17.70
N TYR A 137 -1.77 -8.24 -17.12
CA TYR A 137 -0.86 -8.52 -16.01
C TYR A 137 -1.63 -8.97 -14.77
N ALA A 138 -2.71 -8.25 -14.42
CA ALA A 138 -3.58 -8.60 -13.29
C ALA A 138 -4.17 -10.01 -13.44
N GLU A 139 -4.67 -10.35 -14.64
CA GLU A 139 -5.20 -11.69 -14.95
C GLU A 139 -4.14 -12.77 -14.75
N LYS A 140 -2.91 -12.56 -15.25
CA LYS A 140 -1.79 -13.50 -15.06
C LYS A 140 -1.43 -13.72 -13.59
N LYS A 141 -1.64 -12.71 -12.74
CA LYS A 141 -1.41 -12.79 -11.28
C LYS A 141 -2.62 -13.34 -10.52
N GLY A 142 -3.73 -13.63 -11.21
CA GLY A 142 -4.97 -14.09 -10.59
C GLY A 142 -5.74 -12.98 -9.87
N TYR A 143 -5.47 -11.71 -10.18
CA TYR A 143 -6.21 -10.57 -9.67
C TYR A 143 -7.46 -10.33 -10.51
N LYS A 144 -8.52 -9.84 -9.86
CA LYS A 144 -9.76 -9.44 -10.54
C LYS A 144 -9.67 -7.96 -10.90
N VAL A 145 -10.09 -7.60 -12.12
CA VAL A 145 -10.15 -6.21 -12.60
C VAL A 145 -11.60 -5.77 -12.74
N GLU A 146 -11.95 -4.63 -12.18
CA GLU A 146 -13.28 -4.02 -12.27
C GLU A 146 -13.18 -2.56 -12.69
N ILE A 147 -13.86 -2.19 -13.78
CA ILE A 147 -13.88 -0.81 -14.26
C ILE A 147 -14.81 0.00 -13.36
N VAL A 148 -14.28 1.06 -12.75
CA VAL A 148 -15.04 2.00 -11.91
C VAL A 148 -15.64 3.12 -12.74
N ASN A 149 -14.83 3.71 -13.65
CA ASN A 149 -15.27 4.77 -14.52
C ASN A 149 -14.44 4.77 -15.81
N ALA A 150 -15.06 5.07 -16.94
CA ALA A 150 -14.40 5.19 -18.24
C ALA A 150 -14.99 6.33 -19.05
N ASN A 151 -14.10 7.15 -19.64
CA ASN A 151 -14.44 8.21 -20.59
C ASN A 151 -13.77 7.89 -21.93
N GLU A 152 -14.52 7.18 -22.76
CA GLU A 152 -14.04 6.69 -24.06
C GLU A 152 -13.99 7.82 -25.12
N THR A 153 -13.09 7.68 -26.09
CA THR A 153 -13.05 8.50 -27.28
C THR A 153 -13.66 7.76 -28.49
N GLU A 154 -14.01 8.51 -29.55
CA GLU A 154 -14.59 7.92 -30.76
C GLU A 154 -13.68 6.90 -31.45
N LEU A 155 -12.36 7.00 -31.26
CA LEU A 155 -11.36 6.10 -31.83
C LEU A 155 -11.01 4.91 -30.91
N GLY A 156 -11.77 4.69 -29.83
CA GLY A 156 -11.54 3.55 -28.90
C GLY A 156 -10.42 3.78 -27.88
N GLY A 157 -9.99 5.02 -27.70
CA GLY A 157 -9.09 5.42 -26.61
C GLY A 157 -9.85 5.80 -25.33
N TYR A 158 -9.13 6.08 -24.25
CA TYR A 158 -9.68 6.63 -23.01
C TYR A 158 -9.07 7.99 -22.70
N LYS A 159 -9.91 9.05 -22.62
CA LYS A 159 -9.49 10.33 -22.05
C LYS A 159 -9.13 10.14 -20.57
N GLU A 160 -9.93 9.33 -19.90
CA GLU A 160 -9.73 8.91 -18.53
C GLU A 160 -10.36 7.52 -18.33
N ILE A 161 -9.67 6.65 -17.64
CA ILE A 161 -10.20 5.38 -17.16
C ILE A 161 -9.72 5.11 -15.74
N SER A 162 -10.64 4.70 -14.87
CA SER A 162 -10.35 4.29 -13.50
C SER A 162 -10.87 2.86 -13.30
N PHE A 163 -10.04 2.00 -12.75
CA PHE A 163 -10.39 0.62 -12.48
C PHE A 163 -9.75 0.14 -11.19
N MET A 164 -10.41 -0.79 -10.54
CA MET A 164 -9.95 -1.46 -9.33
C MET A 164 -9.33 -2.80 -9.69
N ILE A 165 -8.23 -3.14 -9.03
CA ILE A 165 -7.59 -4.45 -9.11
C ILE A 165 -7.65 -5.06 -7.71
N GLU A 166 -8.44 -6.13 -7.58
CA GLU A 166 -8.66 -6.86 -6.35
C GLU A 166 -7.73 -8.07 -6.28
N GLY A 167 -6.97 -8.17 -5.21
CA GLY A 167 -6.09 -9.31 -4.96
C GLY A 167 -5.06 -9.04 -3.87
N GLU A 168 -4.66 -10.09 -3.16
CA GLU A 168 -3.66 -9.98 -2.09
C GLU A 168 -2.32 -9.47 -2.65
N GLY A 169 -1.82 -8.36 -2.13
CA GLY A 169 -0.57 -7.77 -2.59
C GLY A 169 -0.65 -6.98 -3.91
N ALA A 170 -1.85 -6.70 -4.43
CA ALA A 170 -2.01 -5.98 -5.69
C ALA A 170 -1.34 -4.59 -5.64
N TYR A 171 -1.55 -3.81 -4.58
CA TYR A 171 -0.92 -2.50 -4.44
C TYR A 171 0.62 -2.60 -4.43
N SER A 172 1.22 -3.61 -3.81
CA SER A 172 2.68 -3.79 -3.75
C SER A 172 3.33 -3.90 -5.12
N ARG A 173 2.60 -4.42 -6.12
CA ARG A 173 3.08 -4.60 -7.49
C ARG A 173 2.82 -3.36 -8.34
N PHE A 174 1.63 -2.76 -8.20
CA PHE A 174 1.22 -1.65 -9.04
C PHE A 174 1.73 -0.28 -8.57
N LYS A 175 2.12 -0.09 -7.31
CA LYS A 175 2.61 1.19 -6.78
C LYS A 175 3.77 1.80 -7.58
N TYR A 176 4.56 0.98 -8.25
CA TYR A 176 5.67 1.40 -9.11
C TYR A 176 5.23 1.87 -10.49
N GLU A 177 3.96 1.71 -10.84
CA GLU A 177 3.42 2.15 -12.13
C GLU A 177 2.91 3.62 -12.11
N SER A 178 2.92 4.26 -10.95
CA SER A 178 2.51 5.67 -10.81
C SER A 178 3.49 6.63 -11.46
N GLY A 179 2.97 7.57 -12.26
CA GLY A 179 3.77 8.61 -12.91
C GLY A 179 3.39 8.87 -14.36
N VAL A 180 4.30 9.51 -15.10
CA VAL A 180 4.12 9.87 -16.50
C VAL A 180 4.74 8.82 -17.42
N HIS A 181 3.92 8.18 -18.23
CA HIS A 181 4.32 7.20 -19.24
C HIS A 181 4.41 7.88 -20.62
N ARG A 182 5.55 7.78 -21.26
CA ARG A 182 5.81 8.39 -22.57
C ARG A 182 5.84 7.36 -23.68
N VAL A 183 5.04 7.55 -24.73
CA VAL A 183 5.05 6.70 -25.92
C VAL A 183 5.69 7.42 -27.09
N GLN A 184 6.45 6.69 -27.88
CA GLN A 184 7.05 7.11 -29.16
C GLN A 184 6.64 6.11 -30.22
N ARG A 185 5.67 6.48 -31.05
CA ARG A 185 5.22 5.66 -32.21
C ARG A 185 4.66 6.56 -33.31
N VAL A 186 4.43 5.99 -34.48
CA VAL A 186 3.61 6.61 -35.50
C VAL A 186 2.15 6.43 -35.10
N PRO A 187 1.40 7.50 -34.76
CA PRO A 187 0.00 7.39 -34.41
C PRO A 187 -0.84 6.82 -35.56
N GLU A 188 -1.93 6.14 -35.25
CA GLU A 188 -2.92 5.69 -36.25
C GLU A 188 -3.56 6.89 -37.00
N THR A 189 -3.57 8.05 -36.38
CA THR A 189 -4.07 9.32 -36.96
C THR A 189 -3.06 10.05 -37.82
N GLU A 190 -1.81 9.57 -37.93
CA GLU A 190 -0.74 10.23 -38.69
C GLU A 190 -0.59 9.63 -40.09
N SER A 191 -0.84 10.45 -41.11
CA SER A 191 -0.82 10.04 -42.53
C SER A 191 0.56 10.07 -43.18
N GLN A 192 1.54 10.79 -42.59
CA GLN A 192 2.88 10.98 -43.18
C GLN A 192 3.94 10.10 -42.56
N GLY A 193 3.58 9.18 -41.66
CA GLY A 193 4.49 8.22 -41.05
C GLY A 193 5.48 8.85 -40.06
N ARG A 194 5.21 10.04 -39.54
CA ARG A 194 6.10 10.69 -38.54
C ARG A 194 5.91 10.09 -37.17
N VAL A 195 7.01 9.84 -36.46
CA VAL A 195 7.00 9.41 -35.06
C VAL A 195 6.60 10.59 -34.18
N HIS A 196 5.49 10.41 -33.44
CA HIS A 196 5.06 11.37 -32.43
C HIS A 196 5.45 10.90 -31.03
N THR A 197 5.50 11.86 -30.12
CA THR A 197 5.75 11.61 -28.69
C THR A 197 4.53 12.09 -27.91
N SER A 198 3.84 11.15 -27.26
CA SER A 198 2.67 11.43 -26.41
C SER A 198 2.91 10.96 -24.99
N THR A 199 2.13 11.48 -24.06
CA THR A 199 2.21 11.10 -22.64
C THR A 199 0.85 10.71 -22.09
N THR A 200 0.88 9.79 -21.17
CA THR A 200 -0.28 9.34 -20.37
C THR A 200 0.14 9.31 -18.93
N THR A 201 -0.68 9.79 -18.04
CA THR A 201 -0.43 9.80 -16.61
C THR A 201 -1.15 8.62 -15.94
N VAL A 202 -0.48 7.99 -15.02
CA VAL A 202 -1.00 6.87 -14.23
C VAL A 202 -0.91 7.26 -12.76
N ALA A 203 -2.05 7.26 -12.06
CA ALA A 203 -2.09 7.35 -10.60
C ALA A 203 -2.47 5.98 -10.04
N VAL A 204 -1.78 5.59 -8.98
CA VAL A 204 -1.96 4.31 -8.29
C VAL A 204 -2.25 4.58 -6.83
N LEU A 205 -3.45 4.26 -6.40
CA LEU A 205 -3.94 4.57 -5.05
C LEU A 205 -4.34 3.27 -4.35
N PRO A 206 -3.99 3.09 -3.07
CA PRO A 206 -4.54 1.98 -2.31
C PRO A 206 -6.05 2.17 -2.13
N GLU A 207 -6.80 1.07 -2.09
CA GLU A 207 -8.21 1.13 -1.75
C GLU A 207 -8.39 1.77 -0.37
N ALA A 208 -9.28 2.76 -0.29
CA ALA A 208 -9.55 3.46 0.95
C ALA A 208 -10.38 2.58 1.89
N GLU A 209 -10.00 2.51 3.15
CA GLU A 209 -10.83 1.88 4.18
C GLU A 209 -12.06 2.73 4.45
N ASP A 210 -13.16 2.08 4.79
CA ASP A 210 -14.37 2.75 5.25
C ASP A 210 -14.08 3.54 6.52
N VAL A 211 -14.51 4.79 6.51
CA VAL A 211 -14.30 5.69 7.64
C VAL A 211 -15.30 5.38 8.73
N GLU A 212 -14.95 4.51 9.65
CA GLU A 212 -15.73 4.31 10.87
C GLU A 212 -15.39 5.38 11.90
N LEU A 213 -16.42 5.83 12.62
CA LEU A 213 -16.29 6.80 13.70
C LEU A 213 -16.98 6.25 14.95
N GLU A 214 -16.14 5.86 15.91
CA GLU A 214 -16.56 5.66 17.30
C GLU A 214 -16.23 6.91 18.11
N ILE A 215 -17.17 7.39 18.90
CA ILE A 215 -16.98 8.55 19.78
C ILE A 215 -16.92 8.03 21.22
N ASP A 216 -15.77 8.16 21.87
CA ASP A 216 -15.67 7.83 23.31
C ASP A 216 -16.48 8.85 24.12
N PRO A 217 -17.43 8.43 24.97
CA PRO A 217 -18.15 9.33 25.87
C PRO A 217 -17.25 10.22 26.76
N LYS A 218 -16.02 9.81 27.03
CA LYS A 218 -15.05 10.60 27.79
C LYS A 218 -14.55 11.83 27.05
N ASP A 219 -14.58 11.80 25.72
CA ASP A 219 -14.17 12.91 24.86
C ASP A 219 -15.26 13.94 24.66
N LEU A 220 -16.43 13.73 25.30
CA LEU A 220 -17.57 14.61 25.18
C LEU A 220 -17.77 15.43 26.45
N LYS A 221 -17.73 16.77 26.32
CA LYS A 221 -18.22 17.68 27.32
C LYS A 221 -19.67 18.07 26.99
N ILE A 222 -20.60 17.76 27.88
CA ILE A 222 -22.03 18.03 27.70
C ILE A 222 -22.46 19.09 28.70
N ASP A 223 -22.83 20.25 28.19
CA ASP A 223 -23.34 21.37 28.97
C ASP A 223 -24.83 21.56 28.69
N THR A 224 -25.60 21.84 29.74
CA THR A 224 -27.02 22.18 29.62
C THR A 224 -27.21 23.68 29.81
N PHE A 225 -28.06 24.27 28.98
CA PHE A 225 -28.36 25.71 29.09
C PHE A 225 -29.83 25.98 28.81
N ARG A 226 -30.27 27.23 29.08
CA ARG A 226 -31.64 27.63 28.81
C ARG A 226 -31.82 27.96 27.34
N SER A 227 -32.87 27.44 26.74
CA SER A 227 -33.23 27.73 25.35
C SER A 227 -33.48 29.22 25.17
N SER A 228 -33.07 29.81 24.07
CA SER A 228 -33.39 31.19 23.68
C SER A 228 -34.45 31.17 22.60
N GLY A 229 -35.50 32.00 22.74
CA GLY A 229 -36.56 32.16 21.75
C GLY A 229 -37.85 32.69 22.31
N ALA A 230 -38.80 32.99 21.43
CA ALA A 230 -40.16 33.38 21.77
C ALA A 230 -40.92 32.19 22.34
N GLY A 231 -41.18 32.15 23.66
CA GLY A 231 -41.89 31.08 24.34
C GLY A 231 -42.29 31.43 25.75
N GLY A 232 -43.24 30.67 26.31
CA GLY A 232 -43.81 30.87 27.65
C GLY A 232 -42.86 30.48 28.79
N GLN A 233 -43.38 30.41 30.02
CA GLN A 233 -42.61 30.13 31.27
C GLN A 233 -41.69 28.89 31.21
N HIS A 234 -42.02 27.89 30.39
CA HIS A 234 -41.22 26.67 30.28
C HIS A 234 -39.83 26.90 29.66
N ILE A 235 -39.75 27.75 28.61
CA ILE A 235 -38.47 28.05 27.91
C ILE A 235 -37.53 28.83 28.82
N ASN A 236 -38.09 29.74 29.66
CA ASN A 236 -37.29 30.60 30.53
C ASN A 236 -36.88 29.97 31.86
N LYS A 237 -37.51 28.86 32.27
CA LYS A 237 -37.22 28.20 33.55
C LYS A 237 -36.48 26.87 33.44
N THR A 238 -36.63 26.17 32.33
CA THR A 238 -36.06 24.82 32.17
C THR A 238 -34.80 24.83 31.28
N SER A 239 -33.71 24.26 31.74
CA SER A 239 -32.49 24.10 30.95
C SER A 239 -32.60 22.87 30.04
N SER A 240 -33.41 22.97 28.98
CA SER A 240 -33.67 21.87 28.03
C SER A 240 -32.69 21.87 26.84
N ALA A 241 -31.97 22.97 26.60
CA ALA A 241 -31.01 23.06 25.54
C ALA A 241 -29.66 22.36 25.94
N ILE A 242 -29.07 21.73 24.97
CA ILE A 242 -27.84 20.96 25.12
C ILE A 242 -26.76 21.54 24.20
N ARG A 243 -25.56 21.67 24.76
CA ARG A 243 -24.31 21.93 24.01
C ARG A 243 -23.37 20.76 24.24
N ILE A 244 -22.93 20.13 23.16
CA ILE A 244 -21.94 19.06 23.19
C ILE A 244 -20.67 19.57 22.53
N THR A 245 -19.57 19.50 23.27
CA THR A 245 -18.23 19.83 22.77
C THR A 245 -17.42 18.55 22.69
N HIS A 246 -16.92 18.22 21.51
CA HIS A 246 -15.94 17.15 21.32
C HIS A 246 -14.55 17.69 21.65
N LEU A 247 -13.96 17.26 22.75
CA LEU A 247 -12.72 17.81 23.31
C LEU A 247 -11.52 17.71 22.37
N PRO A 248 -11.29 16.56 21.66
CA PRO A 248 -10.12 16.44 20.79
C PRO A 248 -10.14 17.36 19.57
N THR A 249 -11.32 17.59 18.96
CA THR A 249 -11.45 18.42 17.75
C THR A 249 -11.93 19.83 18.04
N GLY A 250 -12.44 20.10 19.23
CA GLY A 250 -13.06 21.37 19.58
C GLY A 250 -14.41 21.62 18.89
N THR A 251 -14.97 20.62 18.20
CA THR A 251 -16.26 20.75 17.50
C THR A 251 -17.39 20.91 18.48
N VAL A 252 -18.18 21.96 18.31
CA VAL A 252 -19.34 22.26 19.18
C VAL A 252 -20.63 22.11 18.42
N VAL A 253 -21.59 21.42 19.04
CA VAL A 253 -22.97 21.28 18.54
C VAL A 253 -23.95 21.69 19.62
N GLU A 254 -24.88 22.53 19.26
CA GLU A 254 -25.99 22.98 20.13
C GLU A 254 -27.32 22.49 19.55
N CYS A 255 -28.20 22.05 20.44
CA CYS A 255 -29.56 21.64 20.08
C CYS A 255 -30.56 22.14 21.13
N GLN A 256 -31.59 22.87 20.67
CA GLN A 256 -32.65 23.43 21.52
C GLN A 256 -34.04 23.25 20.91
N ASP A 257 -34.20 22.36 19.93
CA ASP A 257 -35.42 22.22 19.14
C ASP A 257 -36.59 21.59 19.93
N GLU A 258 -36.24 20.71 20.84
CA GLU A 258 -37.23 19.93 21.59
C GLU A 258 -37.37 20.44 23.04
N ARG A 259 -38.57 20.18 23.63
CA ARG A 259 -38.78 20.48 25.05
C ARG A 259 -38.08 19.50 26.00
N SER A 260 -37.66 18.35 25.48
CA SER A 260 -36.99 17.30 26.24
C SER A 260 -35.50 17.40 26.08
N GLN A 261 -34.78 17.53 27.19
CA GLN A 261 -33.31 17.54 27.27
C GLN A 261 -32.71 16.28 26.66
N TYR A 262 -33.30 15.11 26.92
CA TYR A 262 -32.82 13.82 26.35
C TYR A 262 -32.91 13.79 24.83
N LYS A 263 -34.05 14.26 24.26
CA LYS A 263 -34.19 14.34 22.81
C LYS A 263 -33.23 15.32 22.16
N ASN A 264 -32.97 16.44 22.80
CA ASN A 264 -31.96 17.40 22.34
C ASN A 264 -30.53 16.81 22.40
N LYS A 265 -30.22 16.02 23.47
CA LYS A 265 -28.94 15.31 23.58
C LYS A 265 -28.78 14.30 22.44
N ASP A 266 -29.77 13.47 22.17
CA ASP A 266 -29.70 12.48 21.10
C ASP A 266 -29.54 13.12 19.71
N LYS A 267 -30.29 14.21 19.46
CA LYS A 267 -30.14 14.98 18.21
C LYS A 267 -28.74 15.59 18.11
N ALA A 268 -28.26 16.23 19.16
CA ALA A 268 -26.93 16.84 19.18
C ALA A 268 -25.82 15.82 18.95
N LEU A 269 -25.92 14.63 19.54
CA LEU A 269 -24.99 13.52 19.31
C LEU A 269 -25.00 13.04 17.86
N LYS A 270 -26.18 12.88 17.24
CA LYS A 270 -26.30 12.51 15.84
C LYS A 270 -25.67 13.55 14.91
N VAL A 271 -25.94 14.84 15.18
CA VAL A 271 -25.34 15.94 14.39
C VAL A 271 -23.84 15.98 14.59
N LEU A 272 -23.33 15.81 15.82
CA LEU A 272 -21.91 15.75 16.11
C LEU A 272 -21.24 14.59 15.34
N LYS A 273 -21.81 13.38 15.43
CA LYS A 273 -21.31 12.19 14.72
C LYS A 273 -21.24 12.45 13.21
N SER A 274 -22.27 13.03 12.63
CA SER A 274 -22.31 13.38 11.21
C SER A 274 -21.25 14.41 10.82
N ARG A 275 -21.02 15.45 11.66
CA ARG A 275 -19.98 16.47 11.41
C ARG A 275 -18.57 15.89 11.48
N LEU A 276 -18.27 15.13 12.53
CA LEU A 276 -16.97 14.48 12.71
C LEU A 276 -16.67 13.44 11.60
N LEU A 277 -17.69 12.67 11.21
CA LEU A 277 -17.57 11.74 10.09
C LEU A 277 -17.25 12.48 8.79
N LYS A 278 -17.97 13.57 8.50
CA LYS A 278 -17.72 14.38 7.33
C LYS A 278 -16.31 14.99 7.34
N GLU A 279 -15.89 15.54 8.46
CA GLU A 279 -14.54 16.11 8.61
C GLU A 279 -13.44 15.06 8.35
N LYS A 280 -13.62 13.85 8.87
CA LYS A 280 -12.70 12.74 8.66
C LYS A 280 -12.68 12.29 7.18
N GLN A 281 -13.86 12.25 6.52
CA GLN A 281 -13.96 11.97 5.09
C GLN A 281 -13.31 13.06 4.22
N ASP A 282 -13.54 14.34 4.54
CA ASP A 282 -12.95 15.47 3.83
C ASP A 282 -11.42 15.47 3.96
N LYS A 283 -10.90 15.13 5.13
CA LYS A 283 -9.46 14.97 5.38
C LYS A 283 -8.88 13.82 4.53
N GLN A 284 -9.50 12.64 4.55
CA GLN A 284 -9.07 11.50 3.74
C GLN A 284 -9.11 11.83 2.24
N ALA A 285 -10.18 12.46 1.77
CA ALA A 285 -10.29 12.89 0.37
C ALA A 285 -9.19 13.90 -0.02
N SER A 286 -8.84 14.82 0.88
CA SER A 286 -7.74 15.77 0.67
C SER A 286 -6.38 15.08 0.60
N GLU A 287 -6.12 14.10 1.46
CA GLU A 287 -4.89 13.29 1.44
C GLU A 287 -4.76 12.48 0.15
N ILE A 288 -5.85 11.83 -0.28
CA ILE A 288 -5.90 11.09 -1.55
C ILE A 288 -5.67 12.03 -2.75
N ALA A 289 -6.29 13.22 -2.75
CA ALA A 289 -6.10 14.21 -3.80
C ALA A 289 -4.66 14.74 -3.85
N ALA A 290 -4.03 14.97 -2.69
CA ALA A 290 -2.63 15.37 -2.60
C ALA A 290 -1.69 14.28 -3.13
N ASN A 291 -1.91 13.02 -2.74
CA ASN A 291 -1.14 11.87 -3.22
C ASN A 291 -1.28 11.69 -4.75
N ARG A 292 -2.52 11.75 -5.26
CA ARG A 292 -2.77 11.71 -6.72
C ARG A 292 -2.00 12.82 -7.45
N LYS A 293 -2.05 14.04 -6.94
CA LYS A 293 -1.36 15.19 -7.54
C LYS A 293 0.16 15.02 -7.54
N SER A 294 0.75 14.49 -6.47
CA SER A 294 2.19 14.25 -6.39
C SER A 294 2.67 13.17 -7.37
N GLN A 295 1.86 12.14 -7.61
CA GLN A 295 2.18 11.05 -8.55
C GLN A 295 2.12 11.49 -10.01
N VAL A 296 1.14 12.31 -10.37
CA VAL A 296 0.85 12.67 -11.77
C VAL A 296 1.66 13.88 -12.24
N GLY A 297 2.12 14.73 -11.32
CA GLY A 297 2.85 15.96 -11.66
C GLY A 297 2.05 16.88 -12.60
N THR A 298 2.69 17.43 -13.62
CA THR A 298 2.06 18.23 -14.67
C THR A 298 1.65 17.41 -15.90
N GLY A 299 2.10 16.15 -16.00
CA GLY A 299 1.91 15.30 -17.18
C GLY A 299 2.80 15.69 -18.36
N ASP A 300 3.80 16.55 -18.13
CA ASP A 300 4.74 16.98 -19.18
C ASP A 300 5.65 15.82 -19.63
N ARG A 301 6.10 15.88 -20.88
CA ARG A 301 7.00 14.87 -21.47
C ARG A 301 8.35 14.74 -20.77
N SER A 302 8.78 15.76 -20.04
CA SER A 302 10.02 15.77 -19.26
C SER A 302 9.93 14.95 -17.97
N GLU A 303 8.74 14.85 -17.36
CA GLU A 303 8.50 14.15 -16.08
C GLU A 303 8.37 12.64 -16.21
N ARG A 304 8.65 12.10 -17.39
CA ARG A 304 8.50 10.68 -17.69
C ARG A 304 9.24 9.76 -16.70
N ILE A 305 8.53 8.78 -16.17
CA ILE A 305 9.12 7.64 -15.46
C ILE A 305 9.57 6.56 -16.44
N ARG A 306 8.79 6.35 -17.53
CA ARG A 306 9.01 5.27 -18.48
C ARG A 306 8.78 5.72 -19.93
N THR A 307 9.56 5.16 -20.85
CA THR A 307 9.40 5.40 -22.29
C THR A 307 9.17 4.11 -23.05
N TYR A 308 8.11 4.08 -23.84
CA TYR A 308 7.72 3.01 -24.74
C TYR A 308 8.06 3.41 -26.19
N ASN A 309 9.14 2.87 -26.74
CA ASN A 309 9.63 3.20 -28.08
C ASN A 309 9.28 2.07 -29.05
N TYR A 310 8.21 2.24 -29.82
CA TYR A 310 7.73 1.23 -30.77
C TYR A 310 8.69 0.98 -31.92
N PRO A 311 9.26 2.01 -32.60
CA PRO A 311 10.21 1.79 -33.69
C PRO A 311 11.42 0.94 -33.32
N GLN A 312 11.83 1.00 -32.03
CA GLN A 312 12.98 0.23 -31.52
C GLN A 312 12.58 -1.03 -30.75
N GLY A 313 11.27 -1.31 -30.58
CA GLY A 313 10.79 -2.43 -29.74
C GLY A 313 11.27 -2.37 -28.30
N ARG A 314 11.48 -1.15 -27.76
CA ARG A 314 12.21 -0.89 -26.53
C ARG A 314 11.35 -0.22 -25.48
N LEU A 315 11.42 -0.72 -24.24
CA LEU A 315 10.95 -0.04 -23.04
C LEU A 315 12.16 0.43 -22.23
N THR A 316 12.11 1.66 -21.71
CA THR A 316 13.13 2.20 -20.82
C THR A 316 12.46 2.78 -19.57
N ASP A 317 12.80 2.25 -18.38
CA ASP A 317 12.46 2.86 -17.10
C ASP A 317 13.59 3.80 -16.67
N HIS A 318 13.27 5.09 -16.57
CA HIS A 318 14.26 6.13 -16.32
C HIS A 318 14.67 6.25 -14.84
N ARG A 319 13.88 5.71 -13.93
CA ARG A 319 14.16 5.74 -12.48
C ARG A 319 15.38 4.90 -12.11
N ILE A 320 15.50 3.76 -12.76
CA ILE A 320 16.58 2.78 -12.51
C ILE A 320 17.51 2.55 -13.72
N GLY A 321 17.29 3.29 -14.83
CA GLY A 321 18.07 3.15 -16.07
C GLY A 321 17.87 1.80 -16.78
N LEU A 322 16.84 1.03 -16.44
CA LEU A 322 16.55 -0.27 -17.05
C LEU A 322 16.07 -0.11 -18.49
N THR A 323 16.66 -0.87 -19.41
CA THR A 323 16.26 -0.89 -20.82
C THR A 323 16.04 -2.32 -21.28
N LEU A 324 14.83 -2.60 -21.79
CA LEU A 324 14.44 -3.92 -22.29
C LEU A 324 13.95 -3.83 -23.75
N TYR A 325 14.43 -4.74 -24.59
CA TYR A 325 14.06 -4.85 -26.00
C TYR A 325 12.97 -5.92 -26.22
N LYS A 326 11.93 -5.89 -25.37
CA LYS A 326 10.80 -6.82 -25.31
C LYS A 326 9.48 -6.06 -25.21
N LEU A 327 9.34 -4.94 -25.94
CA LEU A 327 8.21 -4.04 -25.77
C LEU A 327 6.87 -4.76 -25.97
N GLU A 328 6.74 -5.58 -27.02
CA GLU A 328 5.51 -6.30 -27.34
C GLU A 328 5.12 -7.29 -26.22
N ASP A 329 6.09 -8.00 -25.68
CA ASP A 329 5.89 -8.94 -24.59
C ASP A 329 5.40 -8.22 -23.31
N ILE A 330 6.00 -7.08 -22.99
CA ILE A 330 5.59 -6.24 -21.86
C ILE A 330 4.17 -5.70 -22.05
N LEU A 331 3.83 -5.23 -23.25
CA LEU A 331 2.48 -4.74 -23.57
C LEU A 331 1.41 -5.84 -23.52
N ASN A 332 1.83 -7.11 -23.62
CA ASN A 332 0.99 -8.28 -23.41
C ASN A 332 0.96 -8.76 -21.95
N GLY A 333 1.35 -7.90 -21.00
CA GLY A 333 1.21 -8.11 -19.58
C GLY A 333 2.37 -8.89 -18.93
N ASN A 334 3.57 -8.94 -19.52
CA ASN A 334 4.76 -9.53 -18.89
C ASN A 334 5.58 -8.42 -18.22
N LEU A 335 5.07 -7.89 -17.10
CA LEU A 335 5.66 -6.77 -16.36
C LEU A 335 6.62 -7.20 -15.25
N ASP A 336 6.71 -8.49 -14.93
CA ASP A 336 7.47 -8.97 -13.76
C ASP A 336 8.92 -8.49 -13.76
N GLU A 337 9.64 -8.62 -14.90
CA GLU A 337 11.04 -8.22 -14.99
C GLU A 337 11.25 -6.73 -14.66
N VAL A 338 10.32 -5.87 -15.07
CA VAL A 338 10.37 -4.43 -14.78
C VAL A 338 10.03 -4.16 -13.32
N ILE A 339 8.96 -4.77 -12.82
CA ILE A 339 8.48 -4.56 -11.44
C ILE A 339 9.49 -5.11 -10.44
N ASP A 340 10.04 -6.30 -10.67
CA ASP A 340 11.02 -6.92 -9.77
C ASP A 340 12.33 -6.12 -9.70
N ALA A 341 12.76 -5.54 -10.82
CA ALA A 341 13.90 -4.63 -10.84
C ALA A 341 13.62 -3.34 -10.01
N LEU A 342 12.41 -2.79 -10.10
CA LEU A 342 12.00 -1.62 -9.30
C LEU A 342 11.86 -1.96 -7.82
N VAL A 343 11.29 -3.12 -7.47
CA VAL A 343 11.23 -3.63 -6.09
C VAL A 343 12.63 -3.77 -5.51
N THR A 344 13.58 -4.30 -6.29
CA THR A 344 14.96 -4.49 -5.86
C THR A 344 15.65 -3.14 -5.62
N ALA A 345 15.44 -2.17 -6.52
CA ALA A 345 15.99 -0.83 -6.36
C ALA A 345 15.43 -0.09 -5.13
N ASP A 346 14.10 -0.15 -4.92
CA ASP A 346 13.42 0.44 -3.74
C ASP A 346 13.94 -0.18 -2.42
N ARG A 347 14.12 -1.51 -2.39
CA ARG A 347 14.70 -2.21 -1.23
C ARG A 347 16.14 -1.78 -0.96
N ALA A 348 16.95 -1.64 -2.02
CA ALA A 348 18.33 -1.20 -1.89
C ALA A 348 18.43 0.25 -1.37
N GLU A 349 17.54 1.13 -1.79
CA GLU A 349 17.45 2.51 -1.30
C GLU A 349 17.07 2.55 0.18
N LYS A 350 16.00 1.85 0.57
CA LYS A 350 15.56 1.72 1.97
C LYS A 350 16.63 1.11 2.89
N LEU A 351 17.40 0.14 2.39
CA LEU A 351 18.54 -0.42 3.13
C LEU A 351 19.61 0.63 3.41
N LYS A 352 19.97 1.45 2.40
CA LYS A 352 20.93 2.55 2.59
C LYS A 352 20.46 3.55 3.63
N GLU A 353 19.20 4.01 3.52
CA GLU A 353 18.60 4.93 4.50
C GLU A 353 18.59 4.35 5.92
N SER A 354 18.33 3.04 6.07
CA SER A 354 18.32 2.37 7.36
C SER A 354 19.74 2.18 7.96
N MET A 355 20.77 2.27 7.15
CA MET A 355 22.17 2.18 7.60
C MET A 355 22.75 3.56 7.95
N GLU A 356 22.16 4.64 7.43
CA GLU A 356 22.57 6.02 7.70
C GLU A 356 21.88 6.62 8.95
N ASN A 357 20.77 6.01 9.43
CA ASN A 357 20.04 6.36 10.66
C ASN A 357 20.37 5.40 11.81
#